data_7b0d1654182a3bb22d98ec3eeb3af51b
#
_entry.id   7b0d1654182a3bb22d98ec3eeb3af51b
#
_cell.length_a   1.000
_cell.length_b   1.000
_cell.length_c   1.000
_cell.angle_alpha   90.00
_cell.angle_beta   90.00
_cell.angle_gamma   90.00
#
_symmetry.space_group_name_H-M   'P 1'
#
loop_
_entity.id
_entity.type
_entity.pdbx_description
1 polymer ?
#
loop_
_entity_poly.entity_id
_entity_poly.type
_entity_poly.pdbx_seq_one_letter_code
_entity_poly.pdbx_strand_id
1 'polypeptide(L)'
;GRDGDEVPSYVAEITKNTTLGCKYFDMKNVNQIKIKTRGYANGYFEVKTKWDGEVYGKIPVEFTNFWTENIAEVNIPDGISALYFTFKGDGNCSLLEFELL
;
A
#
# COMPACT_ATOMS: atom_id res chain seq x y z
N GLY A 1 -8.62 3.81 10.64
CA GLY A 1 -8.92 4.36 9.36
C GLY A 1 -10.26 5.03 9.32
N ARG A 2 -10.56 5.56 8.18
CA ARG A 2 -11.83 6.20 7.92
C ARG A 2 -12.76 5.22 7.27
N ASP A 3 -14.06 5.45 7.43
CA ASP A 3 -15.05 4.58 6.81
C ASP A 3 -14.86 4.55 5.31
N GLY A 4 -14.80 3.36 4.75
CA GLY A 4 -14.62 3.17 3.33
C GLY A 4 -13.20 3.29 2.83
N ASP A 5 -12.25 3.61 3.69
CA ASP A 5 -10.84 3.76 3.32
C ASP A 5 -10.05 2.46 3.49
N GLU A 6 -10.67 1.43 3.96
CA GLU A 6 -10.00 0.17 4.24
C GLU A 6 -10.10 -0.79 3.08
N VAL A 7 -9.03 -1.55 2.88
CA VAL A 7 -9.08 -2.69 2.00
C VAL A 7 -9.81 -3.79 2.77
N PRO A 8 -10.94 -4.25 2.29
CA PRO A 8 -11.75 -5.17 3.07
C PRO A 8 -11.19 -6.57 3.14
N SER A 9 -10.16 -6.87 2.41
CA SER A 9 -9.74 -8.24 2.32
C SER A 9 -8.25 -8.38 2.22
N TYR A 10 -7.85 -9.46 2.71
CA TYR A 10 -6.54 -10.04 2.65
C TYR A 10 -6.18 -10.41 1.21
N VAL A 11 -5.03 -9.96 0.77
CA VAL A 11 -4.49 -10.29 -0.55
C VAL A 11 -3.21 -11.09 -0.36
N ALA A 12 -3.17 -12.30 -0.92
CA ALA A 12 -2.04 -13.20 -0.79
C ALA A 12 -1.19 -13.21 -2.05
N GLU A 13 0.02 -13.73 -1.90
CA GLU A 13 0.94 -13.99 -3.01
C GLU A 13 1.28 -12.75 -3.84
N ILE A 14 1.52 -11.65 -3.16
CA ILE A 14 2.00 -10.45 -3.81
C ILE A 14 3.48 -10.63 -4.10
N THR A 15 3.84 -10.55 -5.37
CA THR A 15 5.22 -10.71 -5.82
C THR A 15 5.67 -9.48 -6.60
N LYS A 16 6.92 -9.50 -7.04
CA LYS A 16 7.51 -8.40 -7.81
C LYS A 16 6.58 -7.95 -8.93
N ASN A 17 6.33 -6.66 -8.99
CA ASN A 17 5.49 -5.99 -9.98
C ASN A 17 4.00 -6.27 -9.87
N THR A 18 3.55 -6.94 -8.83
CA THR A 18 2.12 -7.04 -8.56
C THR A 18 1.59 -5.65 -8.21
N THR A 19 0.52 -5.25 -8.86
CA THR A 19 -0.15 -3.98 -8.59
C THR A 19 -1.56 -4.23 -8.08
N LEU A 20 -1.87 -3.63 -6.94
CA LEU A 20 -3.20 -3.70 -6.32
C LEU A 20 -3.88 -2.36 -6.55
N GLY A 21 -5.06 -2.40 -7.12
CA GLY A 21 -5.85 -1.20 -7.33
C GLY A 21 -7.00 -1.12 -6.35
N CYS A 22 -7.20 0.04 -5.76
CA CYS A 22 -8.28 0.31 -4.83
C CYS A 22 -9.12 1.45 -5.35
N LYS A 23 -10.40 1.41 -5.05
CA LYS A 23 -11.33 2.43 -5.52
C LYS A 23 -11.04 3.79 -4.91
N TYR A 24 -11.78 4.77 -5.35
CA TYR A 24 -11.52 6.16 -5.05
C TYR A 24 -11.66 6.48 -3.57
N PHE A 25 -10.73 7.31 -3.09
CA PHE A 25 -10.70 7.83 -1.73
C PHE A 25 -10.54 9.35 -1.78
N ASP A 26 -11.01 10.01 -0.73
CA ASP A 26 -10.74 11.42 -0.54
C ASP A 26 -9.36 11.56 0.11
N MET A 27 -8.41 12.09 -0.65
CA MET A 27 -7.00 12.20 -0.23
C MET A 27 -6.70 13.51 0.49
N LYS A 28 -7.70 14.15 1.04
CA LYS A 28 -7.49 15.41 1.73
C LYS A 28 -6.60 15.23 2.95
N ASN A 29 -5.45 15.90 2.96
CA ASN A 29 -4.49 15.87 4.07
C ASN A 29 -3.95 14.48 4.40
N VAL A 30 -3.94 13.58 3.45
CA VAL A 30 -3.30 12.28 3.64
C VAL A 30 -1.80 12.46 3.45
N ASN A 31 -1.03 12.21 4.50
CA ASN A 31 0.42 12.36 4.44
C ASN A 31 1.17 11.12 4.92
N GLN A 32 0.47 10.09 5.35
CA GLN A 32 1.07 8.81 5.71
C GLN A 32 0.14 7.69 5.31
N ILE A 33 0.72 6.54 5.01
CA ILE A 33 -0.05 5.31 4.80
C ILE A 33 0.59 4.22 5.65
N LYS A 34 -0.25 3.52 6.40
CA LYS A 34 0.14 2.35 7.17
C LYS A 34 -0.37 1.11 6.46
N ILE A 35 0.50 0.11 6.34
CA ILE A 35 0.10 -1.19 5.77
C ILE A 35 0.39 -2.30 6.79
N LYS A 36 -0.34 -3.38 6.67
CA LYS A 36 -0.13 -4.57 7.49
C LYS A 36 0.14 -5.75 6.58
N THR A 37 1.34 -6.31 6.68
CA THR A 37 1.81 -7.38 5.79
C THR A 37 2.42 -8.54 6.57
N ARG A 38 2.56 -9.66 5.87
CA ARG A 38 3.25 -10.85 6.37
C ARG A 38 3.79 -11.61 5.17
N GLY A 39 4.96 -12.25 5.34
CA GLY A 39 5.50 -13.14 4.33
C GLY A 39 7.00 -13.01 4.13
N TYR A 40 7.48 -13.71 3.11
CA TYR A 40 8.90 -13.84 2.81
C TYR A 40 9.30 -12.87 1.71
N ALA A 41 9.11 -11.57 1.98
CA ALA A 41 9.40 -10.53 1.01
C ALA A 41 10.26 -9.45 1.62
N ASN A 42 11.15 -8.89 0.80
CA ASN A 42 11.92 -7.71 1.15
C ASN A 42 11.85 -6.73 0.00
N GLY A 43 11.46 -5.51 0.30
CA GLY A 43 11.33 -4.48 -0.72
C GLY A 43 10.43 -3.37 -0.23
N TYR A 44 9.57 -2.88 -1.11
CA TYR A 44 8.66 -1.81 -0.78
C TYR A 44 7.45 -1.81 -1.72
N PHE A 45 6.38 -1.15 -1.27
CA PHE A 45 5.25 -0.83 -2.14
C PHE A 45 5.40 0.59 -2.63
N GLU A 46 5.29 0.77 -3.93
CA GLU A 46 5.15 2.11 -4.53
C GLU A 46 3.69 2.52 -4.44
N VAL A 47 3.46 3.76 -4.02
CA VAL A 47 2.12 4.31 -3.88
C VAL A 47 1.84 5.27 -5.03
N LYS A 48 0.78 5.00 -5.78
CA LYS A 48 0.42 5.79 -6.96
C LYS A 48 -1.08 6.07 -6.97
N THR A 49 -1.49 7.07 -7.72
CA THR A 49 -2.91 7.39 -7.90
C THR A 49 -3.42 7.05 -9.29
N LYS A 50 -2.52 6.58 -10.16
CA LYS A 50 -2.85 6.07 -11.50
C LYS A 50 -2.05 4.80 -11.71
N TRP A 51 -2.57 3.91 -12.54
CA TRP A 51 -1.96 2.62 -12.81
C TRP A 51 -0.46 2.73 -13.13
N ASP A 52 -0.11 3.64 -13.99
CA ASP A 52 1.26 3.82 -14.47
C ASP A 52 1.74 5.24 -14.19
N GLY A 53 1.35 5.75 -13.04
CA GLY A 53 1.59 7.13 -12.69
C GLY A 53 2.82 7.36 -11.84
N GLU A 54 2.90 8.59 -11.36
CA GLU A 54 3.99 9.01 -10.48
C GLU A 54 3.92 8.31 -9.13
N VAL A 55 5.10 8.01 -8.58
CA VAL A 55 5.22 7.40 -7.25
C VAL A 55 5.22 8.50 -6.20
N TYR A 56 4.24 8.46 -5.31
CA TYR A 56 4.10 9.47 -4.25
C TYR A 56 4.65 9.01 -2.90
N GLY A 57 5.12 7.80 -2.82
CA GLY A 57 5.73 7.28 -1.61
C GLY A 57 6.11 5.83 -1.76
N LYS A 58 6.92 5.35 -0.83
CA LYS A 58 7.37 3.96 -0.80
C LYS A 58 7.23 3.43 0.61
N ILE A 59 6.50 2.33 0.77
CA ILE A 59 6.25 1.74 2.08
C ILE A 59 7.09 0.49 2.20
N PRO A 60 8.04 0.43 3.13
CA PRO A 60 8.93 -0.72 3.24
C PRO A 60 8.19 -1.98 3.65
N VAL A 61 8.67 -3.10 3.13
CA VAL A 61 8.18 -4.44 3.45
C VAL A 61 9.38 -5.29 3.79
N GLU A 62 9.31 -5.98 4.93
CA GLU A 62 10.39 -6.85 5.39
C GLU A 62 9.87 -8.25 5.61
N PHE A 63 10.80 -9.20 5.52
CA PHE A 63 10.53 -10.59 5.87
C PHE A 63 9.94 -10.66 7.29
N THR A 64 8.79 -11.29 7.43
CA THR A 64 8.19 -11.49 8.74
C THR A 64 7.21 -12.67 8.72
N ASN A 65 7.21 -13.42 9.80
CA ASN A 65 6.25 -14.52 10.02
C ASN A 65 4.97 -14.03 10.69
N PHE A 66 4.92 -12.77 11.06
CA PHE A 66 3.79 -12.18 11.77
C PHE A 66 3.21 -11.04 10.97
N TRP A 67 1.94 -10.75 11.17
CA TRP A 67 1.35 -9.55 10.63
C TRP A 67 2.07 -8.35 11.24
N THR A 68 2.72 -7.57 10.40
CA THR A 68 3.54 -6.44 10.82
C THR A 68 3.05 -5.17 10.15
N GLU A 69 2.99 -4.10 10.92
CA GLU A 69 2.60 -2.79 10.41
C GLU A 69 3.82 -1.98 10.03
N ASN A 70 3.75 -1.34 8.88
CA ASN A 70 4.75 -0.37 8.44
C ASN A 70 4.04 0.90 8.01
N ILE A 71 4.63 2.03 8.36
CA ILE A 71 4.11 3.35 8.02
C ILE A 71 5.15 4.07 7.17
N ALA A 72 4.69 4.76 6.15
CA ALA A 72 5.56 5.61 5.35
C ALA A 72 4.89 6.93 5.05
N GLU A 73 5.70 7.95 4.87
CA GLU A 73 5.22 9.25 4.42
C GLU A 73 4.91 9.18 2.93
N VAL A 74 3.82 9.81 2.55
CA VAL A 74 3.42 9.91 1.16
C VAL A 74 3.08 11.36 0.84
N ASN A 75 3.23 11.74 -0.40
CA ASN A 75 3.02 13.10 -0.84
C ASN A 75 1.92 13.13 -1.92
N ILE A 76 0.76 12.62 -1.57
CA ILE A 76 -0.37 12.49 -2.49
C ILE A 76 -1.12 13.81 -2.54
N PRO A 77 -1.38 14.34 -3.75
CA PRO A 77 -2.18 15.55 -3.88
C PRO A 77 -3.58 15.38 -3.32
N ASP A 78 -4.14 16.44 -2.74
CA ASP A 78 -5.52 16.44 -2.29
C ASP A 78 -6.47 16.18 -3.45
N GLY A 79 -7.58 15.56 -3.13
CA GLY A 79 -8.63 15.29 -4.12
C GLY A 79 -9.07 13.83 -4.07
N ILE A 80 -10.07 13.52 -4.87
CA ILE A 80 -10.57 12.15 -4.95
C ILE A 80 -9.75 11.40 -5.99
N SER A 81 -9.11 10.32 -5.56
CA SER A 81 -8.22 9.53 -6.41
C SER A 81 -8.35 8.04 -6.12
N ALA A 82 -8.08 7.24 -7.11
CA ALA A 82 -7.82 5.82 -6.90
C ALA A 82 -6.46 5.66 -6.24
N LEU A 83 -6.20 4.50 -5.70
CA LEU A 83 -4.93 4.21 -5.04
C LEU A 83 -4.39 2.90 -5.59
N TYR A 84 -3.12 2.91 -5.95
CA TYR A 84 -2.44 1.73 -6.48
C TYR A 84 -1.18 1.47 -5.69
N PHE A 85 -0.99 0.21 -5.32
CA PHE A 85 0.22 -0.25 -4.65
C PHE A 85 0.93 -1.24 -5.57
N THR A 86 2.18 -0.96 -5.93
CA THR A 86 2.99 -1.88 -6.73
C THR A 86 4.14 -2.38 -5.89
N PHE A 87 4.26 -3.69 -5.74
CA PHE A 87 5.36 -4.28 -4.99
C PHE A 87 6.63 -4.31 -5.82
N LYS A 88 7.71 -3.80 -5.24
CA LYS A 88 9.06 -3.84 -5.81
C LYS A 88 9.97 -4.52 -4.81
N GLY A 89 10.56 -5.62 -5.19
CA GLY A 89 11.45 -6.37 -4.33
C GLY A 89 11.48 -7.84 -4.66
N ASP A 90 11.87 -8.64 -3.69
CA ASP A 90 12.01 -10.08 -3.85
C ASP A 90 11.06 -10.82 -2.90
N GLY A 91 10.72 -12.05 -3.30
CA GLY A 91 9.87 -12.92 -2.50
C GLY A 91 8.40 -12.66 -2.71
N ASN A 92 7.59 -13.09 -1.75
CA ASN A 92 6.17 -12.85 -1.78
C ASN A 92 5.66 -12.50 -0.40
N CYS A 93 4.57 -11.75 -0.36
CA CYS A 93 3.94 -11.37 0.89
C CYS A 93 2.43 -11.32 0.73
N SER A 94 1.76 -11.18 1.87
CA SER A 94 0.33 -10.98 1.93
C SER A 94 0.05 -9.61 2.53
N LEU A 95 -0.96 -8.94 2.04
CA LEU A 95 -1.42 -7.66 2.56
C LEU A 95 -2.78 -7.87 3.21
N LEU A 96 -2.91 -7.50 4.47
CA LEU A 96 -4.18 -7.61 5.18
C LEU A 96 -5.03 -6.36 5.00
N GLU A 97 -4.43 -5.21 5.26
CA GLU A 97 -5.15 -3.94 5.22
C GLU A 97 -4.18 -2.78 5.07
N PHE A 98 -4.73 -1.63 4.72
CA PHE A 98 -3.99 -0.38 4.81
C PHE A 98 -4.88 0.70 5.43
N GLU A 99 -4.24 1.77 5.88
CA GLU A 99 -4.92 2.89 6.49
C GLU A 99 -4.31 4.20 6.01
N LEU A 100 -5.16 5.12 5.61
CA LEU A 100 -4.76 6.47 5.21
C LEU A 100 -4.75 7.36 6.45
N LEU A 101 -3.64 8.06 6.68
CA LEU A 101 -3.46 8.86 7.88
C LEU A 101 -3.19 10.33 7.56
#